data_4e228bff6513db92ae264c3536904197
#
_entry.id   4e228bff6513db92ae264c3536904197
#
_cell.length_a   1.000
_cell.length_b   1.000
_cell.length_c   1.000
_cell.angle_alpha   90.00
_cell.angle_beta   90.00
_cell.angle_gamma   90.00
#
_symmetry.space_group_name_H-M   'P 1'
#
loop_
_entity.id
_entity.type
_entity.pdbx_description
1 polymer ?
#
loop_
_entity_poly.entity_id
_entity_poly.type
_entity_poly.pdbx_seq_one_letter_code
_entity_poly.pdbx_strand_id
1 'polypeptide(L)'
;MSSYDEKKVLDIIEKVTKSVVNISTVRLVHNVFYQAVPVSGMGSGTIIDAEKGLILTNNHVVGGAEKIGVTLWDSQVVEGTIVGSCVARDIAVVKVEGKNLQWAELGDSDKLRVGQAVYAIGNPFGLAGGPSVTSGVISALNRTIESDRGLIENLVQTDAAINPGNSGGPLVDMEGRIVAISTAIIPFAQGIGFAIPVNAAKACAIDILTEGGTKRAWLGVVGLTLTEEIGQYYNLPVGHGVLVTKIAEASPAEKAGLADGDIILEVDNVETRRIEDLVREIRKRKEGDQVRVSALRKGRQYFFDVRLSGMP
;
A
#
# COMPACT_ATOMS: atom_id res chain seq x y z
N MET A 1 6.88 33.85 -14.34
CA MET A 1 7.21 33.95 -12.90
C MET A 1 8.22 35.09 -12.72
N SER A 2 8.07 35.93 -11.72
CA SER A 2 9.10 36.93 -11.41
C SER A 2 10.30 36.22 -10.78
N SER A 3 11.50 36.81 -10.82
CA SER A 3 12.71 36.23 -10.19
C SER A 3 12.56 36.04 -8.67
N TYR A 4 11.68 36.83 -8.06
CA TYR A 4 11.33 36.74 -6.65
C TYR A 4 10.50 35.44 -6.34
N ASP A 5 9.58 35.13 -7.24
CA ASP A 5 8.75 33.93 -7.09
C ASP A 5 9.57 32.62 -7.25
N GLU A 6 10.53 32.64 -8.19
CA GLU A 6 11.43 31.51 -8.42
C GLU A 6 12.32 31.21 -7.21
N LYS A 7 12.94 32.25 -6.63
CA LYS A 7 13.77 32.12 -5.44
C LYS A 7 12.97 31.51 -4.27
N LYS A 8 11.75 31.98 -4.04
CA LYS A 8 10.89 31.46 -2.98
C LYS A 8 10.59 29.97 -3.17
N VAL A 9 10.33 29.56 -4.41
CA VAL A 9 10.09 28.13 -4.73
C VAL A 9 11.33 27.29 -4.48
N LEU A 10 12.51 27.76 -4.89
CA LEU A 10 13.76 27.06 -4.67
C LEU A 10 14.06 26.87 -3.17
N ASP A 11 13.86 27.93 -2.36
CA ASP A 11 14.05 27.88 -0.90
C ASP A 11 13.11 26.85 -0.25
N ILE A 12 11.84 26.78 -0.72
CA ILE A 12 10.84 25.81 -0.25
C ILE A 12 11.25 24.39 -0.62
N ILE A 13 11.64 24.16 -1.87
CA ILE A 13 12.07 22.84 -2.34
C ILE A 13 13.29 22.38 -1.55
N GLU A 14 14.29 23.24 -1.35
CA GLU A 14 15.48 22.94 -0.55
C GLU A 14 15.13 22.53 0.88
N LYS A 15 14.15 23.19 1.49
CA LYS A 15 13.66 22.84 2.82
C LYS A 15 12.99 21.46 2.82
N VAL A 16 12.09 21.21 1.88
CA VAL A 16 11.32 19.96 1.85
C VAL A 16 12.19 18.76 1.48
N THR A 17 13.17 18.92 0.59
CA THR A 17 14.10 17.84 0.22
C THR A 17 14.84 17.26 1.42
N LYS A 18 15.10 18.04 2.47
CA LYS A 18 15.73 17.56 3.71
C LYS A 18 14.85 16.61 4.52
N SER A 19 13.53 16.59 4.28
CA SER A 19 12.61 15.66 4.90
C SER A 19 12.43 14.37 4.10
N VAL A 20 12.92 14.32 2.85
CA VAL A 20 12.75 13.16 1.97
C VAL A 20 13.93 12.20 2.15
N VAL A 21 13.60 10.94 2.40
CA VAL A 21 14.57 9.88 2.69
C VAL A 21 14.55 8.81 1.59
N ASN A 22 15.68 8.12 1.41
CA ASN A 22 15.71 6.85 0.70
C ASN A 22 15.34 5.73 1.66
N ILE A 23 14.54 4.79 1.19
CA ILE A 23 14.21 3.56 1.92
C ILE A 23 14.74 2.39 1.11
N SER A 24 15.67 1.64 1.68
CA SER A 24 16.19 0.38 1.15
C SER A 24 15.66 -0.79 1.98
N THR A 25 15.27 -1.87 1.32
CA THR A 25 14.66 -3.03 1.98
C THR A 25 15.31 -4.32 1.53
N VAL A 26 15.36 -5.30 2.42
CA VAL A 26 15.72 -6.68 2.09
C VAL A 26 14.54 -7.58 2.45
N ARG A 27 14.10 -8.39 1.50
CA ARG A 27 13.03 -9.39 1.64
C ARG A 27 13.59 -10.76 1.34
N LEU A 28 13.11 -11.80 2.02
CA LEU A 28 13.38 -13.17 1.62
C LEU A 28 12.26 -13.66 0.70
N VAL A 29 12.63 -14.09 -0.49
CA VAL A 29 11.70 -14.67 -1.47
C VAL A 29 12.13 -16.11 -1.72
N HIS A 30 11.18 -17.05 -1.73
CA HIS A 30 11.50 -18.43 -2.06
C HIS A 30 11.58 -18.59 -3.58
N ASN A 31 12.71 -19.12 -4.06
CA ASN A 31 12.88 -19.49 -5.47
C ASN A 31 12.10 -20.77 -5.80
N VAL A 32 12.12 -21.20 -7.04
CA VAL A 32 11.47 -22.43 -7.53
C VAL A 32 11.95 -23.73 -6.83
N PHE A 33 13.07 -23.66 -6.10
CA PHE A 33 13.63 -24.75 -5.29
C PHE A 33 13.32 -24.58 -3.78
N TYR A 34 12.39 -23.70 -3.42
CA TYR A 34 12.03 -23.37 -2.02
C TYR A 34 13.20 -22.82 -1.17
N GLN A 35 14.26 -22.32 -1.81
CA GLN A 35 15.37 -21.68 -1.10
C GLN A 35 15.05 -20.20 -0.88
N ALA A 36 15.25 -19.71 0.34
CA ALA A 36 15.11 -18.31 0.66
C ALA A 36 16.25 -17.50 0.03
N VAL A 37 15.93 -16.59 -0.89
CA VAL A 37 16.88 -15.72 -1.57
C VAL A 37 16.58 -14.27 -1.18
N PRO A 38 17.57 -13.50 -0.73
CA PRO A 38 17.37 -12.09 -0.42
C PRO A 38 17.15 -11.28 -1.71
N VAL A 39 16.09 -10.50 -1.74
CA VAL A 39 15.77 -9.54 -2.81
C VAL A 39 15.76 -8.14 -2.22
N SER A 40 16.54 -7.26 -2.82
CA SER A 40 16.59 -5.85 -2.43
C SER A 40 15.47 -5.07 -3.12
N GLY A 41 14.80 -4.21 -2.36
CA GLY A 41 13.85 -3.23 -2.85
C GLY A 41 14.27 -1.82 -2.44
N MET A 42 13.74 -0.82 -3.13
CA MET A 42 13.96 0.56 -2.73
C MET A 42 12.79 1.45 -3.11
N GLY A 43 12.72 2.58 -2.40
CA GLY A 43 11.76 3.65 -2.63
C GLY A 43 12.14 4.89 -1.83
N SER A 44 11.20 5.78 -1.71
CA SER A 44 11.33 7.00 -0.94
C SER A 44 10.35 7.02 0.24
N GLY A 45 10.60 7.92 1.16
CA GLY A 45 9.69 8.26 2.24
C GLY A 45 9.83 9.72 2.62
N THR A 46 8.91 10.21 3.42
CA THR A 46 8.97 11.59 3.93
C THR A 46 8.79 11.58 5.43
N ILE A 47 9.71 12.23 6.16
CA ILE A 47 9.57 12.45 7.59
C ILE A 47 8.44 13.44 7.81
N ILE A 48 7.42 13.03 8.55
CA ILE A 48 6.22 13.82 8.86
C ILE A 48 6.15 14.26 10.33
N ASP A 49 6.97 13.64 11.18
CA ASP A 49 7.11 14.00 12.60
C ASP A 49 8.56 13.73 13.01
N ALA A 50 9.34 14.80 13.24
CA ALA A 50 10.75 14.70 13.58
C ALA A 50 10.99 14.28 15.04
N GLU A 51 10.07 14.59 15.94
CA GLU A 51 10.20 14.24 17.37
C GLU A 51 10.02 12.75 17.58
N LYS A 52 9.04 12.17 16.88
CA LYS A 52 8.74 10.73 16.94
C LYS A 52 9.49 9.90 15.90
N GLY A 53 10.18 10.56 14.96
CA GLY A 53 10.89 9.91 13.87
C GLY A 53 9.96 9.17 12.88
N LEU A 54 8.76 9.72 12.61
CA LEU A 54 7.77 9.05 11.76
C LEU A 54 7.98 9.43 10.29
N ILE A 55 8.03 8.41 9.46
CA ILE A 55 8.17 8.50 8.00
C ILE A 55 6.91 7.92 7.35
N LEU A 56 6.32 8.68 6.44
CA LEU A 56 5.25 8.23 5.57
C LEU A 56 5.84 7.70 4.26
N THR A 57 5.39 6.53 3.84
CA THR A 57 5.84 5.87 2.59
C THR A 57 4.73 4.98 2.03
N ASN A 58 5.00 4.29 0.91
CA ASN A 58 4.08 3.27 0.41
C ASN A 58 4.27 1.92 1.11
N ASN A 59 3.17 1.18 1.26
CA ASN A 59 3.24 -0.17 1.78
C ASN A 59 4.05 -1.10 0.86
N HIS A 60 3.96 -0.95 -0.45
CA HIS A 60 4.72 -1.80 -1.37
C HIS A 60 6.24 -1.59 -1.28
N VAL A 61 6.70 -0.44 -0.79
CA VAL A 61 8.13 -0.18 -0.55
C VAL A 61 8.63 -1.02 0.63
N VAL A 62 7.87 -1.11 1.72
CA VAL A 62 8.32 -1.71 2.99
C VAL A 62 7.65 -3.02 3.35
N GLY A 63 6.50 -3.35 2.74
CA GLY A 63 5.72 -4.56 3.07
C GLY A 63 6.53 -5.84 2.86
N GLY A 64 6.55 -6.71 3.88
CA GLY A 64 7.30 -7.96 3.85
C GLY A 64 8.82 -7.80 3.93
N ALA A 65 9.33 -6.60 4.26
CA ALA A 65 10.75 -6.40 4.48
C ALA A 65 11.18 -6.96 5.85
N GLU A 66 12.26 -7.74 5.86
CA GLU A 66 12.90 -8.18 7.11
C GLU A 66 13.84 -7.12 7.69
N LYS A 67 14.43 -6.31 6.80
CA LYS A 67 15.29 -5.20 7.18
C LYS A 67 14.96 -3.96 6.37
N ILE A 68 14.97 -2.82 7.03
CA ILE A 68 14.74 -1.52 6.43
C ILE A 68 15.90 -0.61 6.80
N GLY A 69 16.63 -0.14 5.79
CA GLY A 69 17.62 0.91 5.92
C GLY A 69 17.02 2.23 5.42
N VAL A 70 17.18 3.28 6.18
CA VAL A 70 16.74 4.63 5.82
C VAL A 70 17.94 5.54 5.71
N THR A 71 18.16 6.11 4.51
CA THR A 71 19.21 7.10 4.28
C THR A 71 18.60 8.49 4.37
N LEU A 72 19.07 9.27 5.34
CA LEU A 72 18.64 10.63 5.61
C LEU A 72 19.30 11.63 4.62
N TRP A 73 18.85 12.88 4.64
CA TRP A 73 19.35 13.95 3.77
C TRP A 73 20.86 14.22 3.93
N ASP A 74 21.42 13.98 5.12
CA ASP A 74 22.83 14.15 5.45
C ASP A 74 23.67 12.86 5.21
N SER A 75 23.11 11.91 4.47
CA SER A 75 23.69 10.61 4.13
C SER A 75 23.88 9.65 5.31
N GLN A 76 23.36 9.96 6.50
CA GLN A 76 23.30 8.99 7.58
C GLN A 76 22.35 7.85 7.23
N VAL A 77 22.77 6.63 7.48
CA VAL A 77 21.92 5.44 7.34
C VAL A 77 21.48 5.00 8.73
N VAL A 78 20.18 4.95 8.95
CA VAL A 78 19.56 4.51 10.20
C VAL A 78 18.64 3.32 9.93
N GLU A 79 18.42 2.50 10.95
CA GLU A 79 17.49 1.38 10.85
C GLU A 79 16.04 1.90 10.98
N GLY A 80 15.16 1.40 10.10
CA GLY A 80 13.73 1.69 10.13
C GLY A 80 12.94 0.52 10.67
N THR A 81 11.89 0.81 11.43
CA THR A 81 10.93 -0.17 11.94
C THR A 81 9.55 0.15 11.42
N ILE A 82 8.84 -0.84 10.85
CA ILE A 82 7.45 -0.65 10.42
C ILE A 82 6.57 -0.48 11.66
N VAL A 83 5.90 0.67 11.76
CA VAL A 83 4.87 0.91 12.79
C VAL A 83 3.56 0.22 12.38
N GLY A 84 3.23 0.28 11.11
CA GLY A 84 2.07 -0.37 10.54
C GLY A 84 1.85 0.03 9.08
N SER A 85 0.85 -0.59 8.46
CA SER A 85 0.50 -0.33 7.07
C SER A 85 -1.00 -0.35 6.81
N CYS A 86 -1.42 0.47 5.87
CA CYS A 86 -2.75 0.50 5.28
C CYS A 86 -2.64 -0.02 3.85
N VAL A 87 -2.60 -1.35 3.72
CA VAL A 87 -2.31 -2.03 2.44
C VAL A 87 -3.35 -1.70 1.37
N ALA A 88 -4.63 -1.48 1.77
CA ALA A 88 -5.71 -1.11 0.83
C ALA A 88 -5.43 0.19 0.08
N ARG A 89 -4.73 1.12 0.72
CA ARG A 89 -4.37 2.44 0.17
C ARG A 89 -2.89 2.56 -0.13
N ASP A 90 -2.15 1.46 -0.03
CA ASP A 90 -0.71 1.40 -0.27
C ASP A 90 0.09 2.43 0.56
N ILE A 91 -0.28 2.63 1.82
CA ILE A 91 0.40 3.53 2.77
C ILE A 91 1.03 2.72 3.90
N ALA A 92 2.20 3.13 4.34
CA ALA A 92 2.87 2.62 5.53
C ALA A 92 3.51 3.75 6.34
N VAL A 93 3.66 3.51 7.63
CA VAL A 93 4.41 4.35 8.54
C VAL A 93 5.63 3.58 9.03
N VAL A 94 6.79 4.17 8.88
CA VAL A 94 8.08 3.65 9.37
C VAL A 94 8.57 4.59 10.47
N LYS A 95 9.13 4.04 11.52
CA LYS A 95 9.79 4.79 12.59
C LYS A 95 11.30 4.64 12.46
N VAL A 96 12.00 5.73 12.66
CA VAL A 96 13.47 5.78 12.78
C VAL A 96 13.88 6.49 14.05
N GLU A 97 15.05 6.16 14.54
CA GLU A 97 15.73 6.93 15.58
C GLU A 97 16.90 7.67 14.93
N GLY A 98 16.87 8.99 14.97
CA GLY A 98 17.90 9.83 14.36
C GLY A 98 17.97 11.20 15.01
N LYS A 99 19.12 11.86 14.84
CA LYS A 99 19.32 13.25 15.27
C LYS A 99 19.11 14.18 14.08
N ASN A 100 18.65 15.41 14.33
CA ASN A 100 18.46 16.45 13.31
C ASN A 100 17.49 16.06 12.18
N LEU A 101 16.47 15.25 12.48
CA LEU A 101 15.45 14.89 11.53
C LEU A 101 14.72 16.17 11.05
N GLN A 102 14.59 16.30 9.74
CA GLN A 102 13.82 17.40 9.13
C GLN A 102 12.48 16.83 8.67
N TRP A 103 11.40 17.57 8.85
CA TRP A 103 10.05 17.11 8.52
C TRP A 103 9.34 18.07 7.57
N ALA A 104 8.37 17.55 6.83
CA ALA A 104 7.50 18.33 5.95
C ALA A 104 6.06 18.33 6.45
N GLU A 105 5.39 19.47 6.23
CA GLU A 105 3.99 19.66 6.62
C GLU A 105 3.04 18.89 5.69
N LEU A 106 2.02 18.26 6.27
CA LEU A 106 0.95 17.62 5.52
C LEU A 106 -0.13 18.64 5.16
N GLY A 107 -0.32 18.89 3.87
CA GLY A 107 -1.31 19.81 3.31
C GLY A 107 -2.74 19.28 3.37
N ASP A 108 -3.58 19.70 2.43
CA ASP A 108 -4.99 19.32 2.33
C ASP A 108 -5.33 18.99 0.87
N SER A 109 -5.51 17.69 0.58
CA SER A 109 -5.79 17.20 -0.77
C SER A 109 -7.21 17.52 -1.27
N ASP A 110 -8.14 17.86 -0.37
CA ASP A 110 -9.51 18.22 -0.79
C ASP A 110 -9.56 19.62 -1.44
N LYS A 111 -8.49 20.41 -1.26
CA LYS A 111 -8.32 21.72 -1.90
C LYS A 111 -7.58 21.67 -3.24
N LEU A 112 -7.16 20.50 -3.68
CA LEU A 112 -6.44 20.34 -4.94
C LEU A 112 -7.31 20.74 -6.13
N ARG A 113 -6.66 21.36 -7.11
CA ARG A 113 -7.30 21.77 -8.37
C ARG A 113 -6.49 21.27 -9.56
N VAL A 114 -7.18 20.82 -10.60
CA VAL A 114 -6.54 20.49 -11.88
C VAL A 114 -5.82 21.73 -12.42
N GLY A 115 -4.59 21.55 -12.90
CA GLY A 115 -3.70 22.63 -13.34
C GLY A 115 -2.85 23.25 -12.22
N GLN A 116 -3.05 22.87 -10.95
CA GLN A 116 -2.21 23.34 -9.83
C GLN A 116 -0.78 22.80 -9.98
N ALA A 117 0.22 23.69 -9.89
CA ALA A 117 1.63 23.31 -9.94
C ALA A 117 2.03 22.46 -8.72
N VAL A 118 2.80 21.41 -8.96
CA VAL A 118 3.33 20.51 -7.94
C VAL A 118 4.75 20.05 -8.27
N TYR A 119 5.47 19.62 -7.23
CA TYR A 119 6.80 19.04 -7.32
C TYR A 119 6.78 17.64 -6.72
N ALA A 120 7.20 16.64 -7.50
CA ALA A 120 7.44 15.30 -6.98
C ALA A 120 8.90 15.20 -6.54
N ILE A 121 9.10 14.76 -5.30
CA ILE A 121 10.43 14.64 -4.70
C ILE A 121 10.65 13.17 -4.31
N GLY A 122 11.76 12.60 -4.77
CA GLY A 122 12.15 11.24 -4.43
C GLY A 122 13.64 11.14 -4.21
N ASN A 123 14.05 10.12 -3.47
CA ASN A 123 15.46 9.82 -3.23
C ASN A 123 15.82 8.44 -3.77
N PRO A 124 15.72 8.23 -5.12
CA PRO A 124 16.05 6.95 -5.72
C PRO A 124 17.54 6.66 -5.49
N PHE A 125 17.85 5.43 -5.12
CA PHE A 125 19.23 4.92 -4.95
C PHE A 125 20.05 5.56 -3.83
N GLY A 126 19.53 6.52 -3.04
CA GLY A 126 20.32 7.24 -2.04
C GLY A 126 21.58 7.87 -2.66
N LEU A 127 21.47 8.40 -3.88
CA LEU A 127 22.60 8.94 -4.64
C LEU A 127 23.24 10.12 -3.92
N ALA A 128 24.54 10.23 -4.07
CA ALA A 128 25.26 11.44 -3.64
C ALA A 128 24.70 12.67 -4.39
N GLY A 129 24.37 13.73 -3.63
CA GLY A 129 23.74 14.93 -4.17
C GLY A 129 22.29 15.10 -3.71
N GLY A 130 21.71 14.12 -3.01
CA GLY A 130 20.38 14.24 -2.39
C GLY A 130 19.21 13.84 -3.29
N PRO A 131 17.98 14.14 -2.85
CA PRO A 131 16.75 13.79 -3.57
C PRO A 131 16.63 14.45 -4.94
N SER A 132 16.00 13.74 -5.87
CA SER A 132 15.63 14.26 -7.20
C SER A 132 14.28 14.97 -7.10
N VAL A 133 14.16 16.09 -7.82
CA VAL A 133 12.95 16.90 -7.91
C VAL A 133 12.47 16.95 -9.35
N THR A 134 11.21 16.66 -9.57
CA THR A 134 10.53 16.85 -10.87
C THR A 134 9.33 17.76 -10.69
N SER A 135 9.01 18.58 -11.69
CA SER A 135 7.90 19.52 -11.67
C SER A 135 6.82 19.14 -12.67
N GLY A 136 5.59 19.46 -12.34
CA GLY A 136 4.42 19.28 -13.18
C GLY A 136 3.20 19.93 -12.58
N VAL A 137 2.02 19.44 -12.99
CA VAL A 137 0.73 19.90 -12.49
C VAL A 137 -0.14 18.72 -12.04
N ILE A 138 -1.17 19.01 -11.27
CA ILE A 138 -2.28 18.06 -11.06
C ILE A 138 -3.04 17.94 -12.39
N SER A 139 -2.91 16.81 -13.05
CA SER A 139 -3.52 16.55 -14.36
C SER A 139 -4.99 16.13 -14.25
N ALA A 140 -5.33 15.37 -13.18
CA ALA A 140 -6.70 14.96 -12.87
C ALA A 140 -6.82 14.55 -11.40
N LEU A 141 -8.06 14.45 -10.92
CA LEU A 141 -8.43 14.00 -9.59
C LEU A 141 -9.37 12.80 -9.68
N ASN A 142 -9.49 12.06 -8.58
CA ASN A 142 -10.41 10.91 -8.45
C ASN A 142 -10.20 9.83 -9.52
N ARG A 143 -8.95 9.54 -9.88
CA ARG A 143 -8.62 8.47 -10.82
C ARG A 143 -8.68 7.11 -10.15
N THR A 144 -9.17 6.13 -10.89
CA THR A 144 -9.11 4.71 -10.53
C THR A 144 -8.24 4.01 -11.55
N ILE A 145 -7.29 3.22 -11.07
CA ILE A 145 -6.41 2.39 -11.91
C ILE A 145 -6.48 0.94 -11.50
N GLU A 146 -6.34 0.06 -12.46
CA GLU A 146 -6.10 -1.36 -12.24
C GLU A 146 -4.60 -1.62 -12.17
N SER A 147 -4.17 -2.37 -11.17
CA SER A 147 -2.77 -2.76 -10.99
C SER A 147 -2.70 -4.24 -10.62
N ASP A 148 -1.51 -4.82 -10.65
CA ASP A 148 -1.25 -6.19 -10.20
C ASP A 148 -1.69 -6.44 -8.74
N ARG A 149 -1.97 -5.35 -7.98
CA ARG A 149 -2.44 -5.38 -6.59
C ARG A 149 -3.95 -5.17 -6.45
N GLY A 150 -4.67 -5.11 -7.56
CA GLY A 150 -6.10 -4.79 -7.66
C GLY A 150 -6.37 -3.32 -7.97
N LEU A 151 -7.63 -2.94 -7.87
CA LEU A 151 -8.09 -1.57 -8.09
C LEU A 151 -7.57 -0.63 -7.00
N ILE A 152 -6.97 0.49 -7.43
CA ILE A 152 -6.58 1.60 -6.57
C ILE A 152 -7.42 2.80 -6.97
N GLU A 153 -8.25 3.27 -6.04
CA GLU A 153 -9.24 4.30 -6.27
C GLU A 153 -8.81 5.66 -5.70
N ASN A 154 -9.47 6.71 -6.17
CA ASN A 154 -9.31 8.08 -5.66
C ASN A 154 -7.88 8.60 -5.74
N LEU A 155 -7.17 8.34 -6.83
CA LEU A 155 -5.81 8.81 -7.04
C LEU A 155 -5.78 10.22 -7.66
N VAL A 156 -4.75 10.96 -7.31
CA VAL A 156 -4.31 12.18 -8.00
C VAL A 156 -3.45 11.78 -9.19
N GLN A 157 -3.75 12.31 -10.38
CA GLN A 157 -2.91 12.17 -11.57
C GLN A 157 -2.03 13.41 -11.73
N THR A 158 -0.77 13.22 -12.09
CA THR A 158 0.20 14.31 -12.37
C THR A 158 1.05 13.97 -13.59
N ASP A 159 1.53 15.00 -14.28
CA ASP A 159 2.54 14.90 -15.33
C ASP A 159 3.98 15.15 -14.82
N ALA A 160 4.13 15.50 -13.53
CA ALA A 160 5.44 15.45 -12.88
C ALA A 160 6.03 14.03 -13.05
N ALA A 161 7.28 13.92 -13.48
CA ALA A 161 7.88 12.64 -13.78
C ALA A 161 7.98 11.77 -12.52
N ILE A 162 7.19 10.70 -12.47
CA ILE A 162 7.26 9.65 -11.45
C ILE A 162 8.01 8.49 -12.05
N ASN A 163 9.07 8.04 -11.38
CA ASN A 163 9.93 6.94 -11.81
C ASN A 163 10.13 5.95 -10.65
N PRO A 164 10.61 4.72 -10.92
CA PRO A 164 11.05 3.82 -9.87
C PRO A 164 12.02 4.50 -8.91
N GLY A 165 11.70 4.48 -7.62
CA GLY A 165 12.43 5.17 -6.55
C GLY A 165 11.76 6.44 -6.02
N ASN A 166 10.86 7.10 -6.78
CA ASN A 166 10.04 8.20 -6.24
C ASN A 166 8.83 7.68 -5.44
N SER A 167 8.45 6.40 -5.61
CA SER A 167 7.35 5.79 -4.85
C SER A 167 7.56 5.95 -3.35
N GLY A 168 6.54 6.44 -2.65
CA GLY A 168 6.58 6.78 -1.23
C GLY A 168 7.08 8.20 -0.93
N GLY A 169 7.67 8.88 -1.92
CA GLY A 169 8.05 10.29 -1.82
C GLY A 169 6.85 11.23 -1.96
N PRO A 170 6.98 12.50 -1.52
CA PRO A 170 5.89 13.46 -1.54
C PRO A 170 5.67 14.08 -2.92
N LEU A 171 4.43 14.44 -3.20
CA LEU A 171 4.03 15.45 -4.13
C LEU A 171 3.71 16.71 -3.33
N VAL A 172 4.41 17.82 -3.58
CA VAL A 172 4.30 19.04 -2.77
C VAL A 172 3.75 20.20 -3.58
N ASP A 173 3.02 21.08 -2.91
CA ASP A 173 2.51 22.33 -3.49
C ASP A 173 3.56 23.46 -3.47
N MET A 174 3.18 24.63 -3.95
CA MET A 174 4.02 25.84 -4.01
C MET A 174 4.34 26.44 -2.63
N GLU A 175 3.70 25.97 -1.56
CA GLU A 175 3.97 26.32 -0.17
C GLU A 175 4.82 25.25 0.56
N GLY A 176 5.21 24.16 -0.14
CA GLY A 176 6.02 23.06 0.40
C GLY A 176 5.25 22.08 1.26
N ARG A 177 3.92 22.08 1.19
CA ARG A 177 3.08 21.13 1.91
C ARG A 177 2.88 19.89 1.05
N ILE A 178 2.91 18.72 1.69
CA ILE A 178 2.65 17.45 1.04
C ILE A 178 1.16 17.37 0.69
N VAL A 179 0.83 17.25 -0.58
CA VAL A 179 -0.56 17.15 -1.08
C VAL A 179 -0.92 15.76 -1.57
N ALA A 180 0.08 14.93 -1.88
CA ALA A 180 -0.10 13.52 -2.21
C ALA A 180 1.20 12.74 -1.99
N ILE A 181 1.12 11.40 -2.01
CA ILE A 181 2.26 10.47 -1.93
C ILE A 181 2.36 9.74 -3.27
N SER A 182 3.48 9.88 -3.95
CA SER A 182 3.75 9.21 -5.24
C SER A 182 3.68 7.69 -5.08
N THR A 183 2.96 6.99 -5.98
CA THR A 183 2.76 5.53 -5.79
C THR A 183 2.97 4.70 -7.04
N ALA A 184 2.43 5.11 -8.18
CA ALA A 184 2.38 4.24 -9.35
C ALA A 184 2.57 5.02 -10.64
N ILE A 185 2.99 4.29 -11.68
CA ILE A 185 2.99 4.70 -13.06
C ILE A 185 2.23 3.67 -13.89
N ILE A 186 1.65 4.09 -15.01
CA ILE A 186 1.20 3.15 -16.04
C ILE A 186 2.42 2.82 -16.90
N PRO A 187 2.85 1.54 -16.99
CA PRO A 187 3.93 1.16 -17.88
C PRO A 187 3.69 1.67 -19.31
N PHE A 188 4.72 2.21 -19.93
CA PHE A 188 4.68 2.75 -21.30
C PHE A 188 3.85 4.03 -21.52
N ALA A 189 3.27 4.63 -20.48
CA ALA A 189 2.55 5.91 -20.55
C ALA A 189 3.41 7.05 -19.93
N GLN A 190 4.20 7.72 -20.77
CA GLN A 190 5.00 8.86 -20.32
C GLN A 190 4.11 10.05 -19.95
N GLY A 191 4.46 10.76 -18.86
CA GLY A 191 3.69 11.91 -18.40
C GLY A 191 2.39 11.56 -17.68
N ILE A 192 2.20 10.30 -17.26
CA ILE A 192 1.06 9.85 -16.47
C ILE A 192 1.57 9.20 -15.20
N GLY A 193 1.67 9.98 -14.14
CA GLY A 193 1.98 9.53 -12.79
C GLY A 193 0.75 9.56 -11.89
N PHE A 194 0.72 8.72 -10.86
CA PHE A 194 -0.33 8.66 -9.88
C PHE A 194 0.21 8.81 -8.46
N ALA A 195 -0.58 9.46 -7.63
CA ALA A 195 -0.25 9.69 -6.24
C ALA A 195 -1.49 9.53 -5.35
N ILE A 196 -1.29 9.07 -4.12
CA ILE A 196 -2.33 8.90 -3.10
C ILE A 196 -2.58 10.26 -2.45
N PRO A 197 -3.83 10.76 -2.43
CA PRO A 197 -4.17 12.02 -1.77
C PRO A 197 -3.70 12.06 -0.32
N VAL A 198 -3.14 13.19 0.13
CA VAL A 198 -2.59 13.29 1.49
C VAL A 198 -3.63 13.09 2.59
N ASN A 199 -4.90 13.47 2.38
CA ASN A 199 -5.96 13.24 3.38
C ASN A 199 -6.23 11.74 3.57
N ALA A 200 -6.15 10.94 2.50
CA ALA A 200 -6.23 9.48 2.59
C ALA A 200 -5.01 8.90 3.32
N ALA A 201 -3.81 9.43 3.06
CA ALA A 201 -2.59 9.03 3.76
C ALA A 201 -2.61 9.42 5.24
N LYS A 202 -3.12 10.61 5.59
CA LYS A 202 -3.34 11.05 6.98
C LYS A 202 -4.27 10.11 7.73
N ALA A 203 -5.42 9.76 7.14
CA ALA A 203 -6.37 8.84 7.76
C ALA A 203 -5.70 7.49 8.05
N CYS A 204 -4.96 6.93 7.07
CA CYS A 204 -4.18 5.72 7.28
C CYS A 204 -3.12 5.87 8.40
N ALA A 205 -2.39 6.98 8.43
CA ALA A 205 -1.37 7.20 9.45
C ALA A 205 -1.98 7.31 10.85
N ILE A 206 -3.14 7.96 10.99
CA ILE A 206 -3.88 8.03 12.26
C ILE A 206 -4.30 6.63 12.70
N ASP A 207 -4.93 5.84 11.83
CA ASP A 207 -5.35 4.47 12.11
C ASP A 207 -4.15 3.60 12.55
N ILE A 208 -3.01 3.72 11.85
CA ILE A 208 -1.78 3.01 12.19
C ILE A 208 -1.27 3.40 13.58
N LEU A 209 -1.27 4.68 13.92
CA LEU A 209 -0.69 5.18 15.16
C LEU A 209 -1.61 4.97 16.38
N THR A 210 -2.93 4.94 16.18
CA THR A 210 -3.90 4.78 17.26
C THR A 210 -4.27 3.32 17.52
N GLU A 211 -4.35 2.51 16.46
CA GLU A 211 -4.81 1.12 16.54
C GLU A 211 -3.67 0.09 16.34
N GLY A 212 -2.41 0.54 16.25
CA GLY A 212 -1.27 -0.33 15.97
C GLY A 212 -1.20 -0.81 14.51
N GLY A 213 -1.85 -0.07 13.60
CA GLY A 213 -2.09 -0.46 12.24
C GLY A 213 -3.26 -1.45 12.14
N THR A 214 -4.15 -1.23 11.19
CA THR A 214 -5.17 -2.25 10.89
C THR A 214 -4.47 -3.47 10.33
N LYS A 215 -4.14 -4.44 11.19
CA LYS A 215 -3.85 -5.78 10.71
C LYS A 215 -5.06 -6.20 9.91
N ARG A 216 -4.90 -6.40 8.61
CA ARG A 216 -6.01 -6.84 7.77
C ARG A 216 -6.62 -8.08 8.38
N ALA A 217 -7.91 -8.07 8.53
CA ALA A 217 -8.62 -9.29 8.82
C ALA A 217 -8.25 -10.34 7.77
N TRP A 218 -7.82 -11.48 8.23
CA TRP A 218 -7.33 -12.57 7.42
C TRP A 218 -8.12 -13.84 7.72
N LEU A 219 -8.54 -14.51 6.65
CA LEU A 219 -9.26 -15.77 6.72
C LEU A 219 -8.31 -16.99 6.64
N GLY A 220 -7.25 -16.87 5.83
CA GLY A 220 -6.28 -17.94 5.62
C GLY A 220 -6.66 -18.94 4.54
N VAL A 221 -7.33 -18.49 3.51
CA VAL A 221 -7.75 -19.27 2.35
C VAL A 221 -6.98 -18.85 1.12
N VAL A 222 -6.44 -19.80 0.38
CA VAL A 222 -6.02 -19.63 -1.02
C VAL A 222 -7.13 -20.27 -1.86
N GLY A 223 -7.67 -19.50 -2.81
CA GLY A 223 -8.79 -19.97 -3.61
C GLY A 223 -8.77 -19.36 -5.01
N LEU A 224 -9.61 -19.88 -5.86
CA LEU A 224 -9.86 -19.36 -7.21
C LEU A 224 -11.36 -19.20 -7.46
N THR A 225 -11.69 -18.28 -8.35
CA THR A 225 -13.08 -18.10 -8.79
C THR A 225 -13.55 -19.35 -9.51
N LEU A 226 -14.63 -19.95 -9.02
CA LEU A 226 -15.31 -21.05 -9.69
C LEU A 226 -16.17 -20.50 -10.82
N THR A 227 -15.87 -20.89 -12.06
CA THR A 227 -16.69 -20.60 -13.24
C THR A 227 -17.56 -21.79 -13.60
N GLU A 228 -18.62 -21.55 -14.39
CA GLU A 228 -19.48 -22.64 -14.88
C GLU A 228 -18.68 -23.70 -15.64
N GLU A 229 -17.66 -23.30 -16.42
CA GLU A 229 -16.79 -24.20 -17.17
C GLU A 229 -16.00 -25.12 -16.23
N ILE A 230 -15.42 -24.56 -15.17
CA ILE A 230 -14.70 -25.32 -14.13
C ILE A 230 -15.68 -26.24 -13.39
N GLY A 231 -16.85 -25.72 -13.03
CA GLY A 231 -17.91 -26.48 -12.39
C GLY A 231 -18.34 -27.71 -13.21
N GLN A 232 -18.57 -27.53 -14.49
CA GLN A 232 -18.92 -28.61 -15.42
C GLN A 232 -17.78 -29.61 -15.61
N TYR A 233 -16.53 -29.13 -15.81
CA TYR A 233 -15.37 -29.97 -16.03
C TYR A 233 -15.09 -30.92 -14.85
N TYR A 234 -15.22 -30.41 -13.61
CA TYR A 234 -15.01 -31.20 -12.39
C TYR A 234 -16.30 -31.80 -11.82
N ASN A 235 -17.44 -31.70 -12.53
CA ASN A 235 -18.75 -32.17 -12.11
C ASN A 235 -19.13 -31.67 -10.70
N LEU A 236 -18.88 -30.38 -10.45
CA LEU A 236 -19.19 -29.74 -9.18
C LEU A 236 -20.68 -29.37 -9.12
N PRO A 237 -21.28 -29.36 -7.92
CA PRO A 237 -22.74 -29.14 -7.77
C PRO A 237 -23.17 -27.69 -7.96
N VAL A 238 -22.24 -26.76 -8.14
CA VAL A 238 -22.47 -25.33 -8.36
C VAL A 238 -21.48 -24.78 -9.40
N GLY A 239 -21.90 -23.77 -10.15
CA GLY A 239 -21.08 -23.12 -11.17
C GLY A 239 -20.51 -21.77 -10.77
N HIS A 240 -20.58 -21.39 -9.49
CA HIS A 240 -20.03 -20.12 -8.99
C HIS A 240 -19.58 -20.26 -7.54
N GLY A 241 -18.79 -19.30 -7.07
CA GLY A 241 -18.25 -19.27 -5.73
C GLY A 241 -16.72 -19.23 -5.71
N VAL A 242 -16.14 -19.45 -4.56
CA VAL A 242 -14.69 -19.51 -4.37
C VAL A 242 -14.27 -20.91 -4.01
N LEU A 243 -13.62 -21.61 -4.95
CA LEU A 243 -13.04 -22.93 -4.69
C LEU A 243 -11.76 -22.75 -3.86
N VAL A 244 -11.77 -23.31 -2.66
CA VAL A 244 -10.61 -23.35 -1.75
C VAL A 244 -9.60 -24.36 -2.29
N THR A 245 -8.45 -23.87 -2.72
CA THR A 245 -7.37 -24.72 -3.23
C THR A 245 -6.36 -25.09 -2.14
N LYS A 246 -6.23 -24.23 -1.13
CA LYS A 246 -5.36 -24.47 0.01
C LYS A 246 -5.82 -23.67 1.23
N ILE A 247 -5.78 -24.29 2.39
CA ILE A 247 -5.91 -23.62 3.69
C ILE A 247 -4.51 -23.38 4.26
N ALA A 248 -4.27 -22.16 4.72
CA ALA A 248 -3.01 -21.81 5.38
C ALA A 248 -2.96 -22.43 6.78
N GLU A 249 -1.80 -22.97 7.13
CA GLU A 249 -1.56 -23.59 8.44
C GLU A 249 -1.76 -22.58 9.58
N ALA A 250 -2.33 -23.05 10.69
CA ALA A 250 -2.67 -22.26 11.87
C ALA A 250 -3.64 -21.07 11.62
N SER A 251 -4.27 -21.03 10.43
CA SER A 251 -5.19 -19.96 10.02
C SER A 251 -6.54 -20.00 10.75
N PRO A 252 -7.30 -18.86 10.72
CA PRO A 252 -8.70 -18.85 11.14
C PRO A 252 -9.59 -19.85 10.41
N ALA A 253 -9.41 -20.02 9.11
CA ALA A 253 -10.15 -20.97 8.29
C ALA A 253 -9.91 -22.41 8.73
N GLU A 254 -8.65 -22.80 8.98
CA GLU A 254 -8.28 -24.11 9.49
C GLU A 254 -8.91 -24.37 10.86
N LYS A 255 -8.77 -23.40 11.79
CA LYS A 255 -9.33 -23.51 13.15
C LYS A 255 -10.85 -23.62 13.16
N ALA A 256 -11.52 -23.01 12.18
CA ALA A 256 -12.97 -23.10 12.01
C ALA A 256 -13.41 -24.40 11.32
N GLY A 257 -12.46 -25.18 10.76
CA GLY A 257 -12.74 -26.46 10.09
C GLY A 257 -13.03 -26.36 8.61
N LEU A 258 -12.73 -25.22 7.95
CA LEU A 258 -12.67 -25.15 6.50
C LEU A 258 -11.55 -26.08 5.98
N ALA A 259 -11.71 -26.61 4.79
CA ALA A 259 -10.77 -27.55 4.20
C ALA A 259 -10.57 -27.29 2.69
N ASP A 260 -9.48 -27.82 2.17
CA ASP A 260 -9.22 -27.82 0.74
C ASP A 260 -10.36 -28.54 0.00
N GLY A 261 -10.81 -27.98 -1.11
CA GLY A 261 -11.95 -28.46 -1.89
C GLY A 261 -13.31 -27.92 -1.46
N ASP A 262 -13.40 -27.12 -0.41
CA ASP A 262 -14.63 -26.39 -0.09
C ASP A 262 -14.92 -25.33 -1.15
N ILE A 263 -16.19 -25.05 -1.41
CA ILE A 263 -16.61 -23.94 -2.29
C ILE A 263 -17.33 -22.93 -1.41
N ILE A 264 -16.69 -21.80 -1.13
CA ILE A 264 -17.29 -20.70 -0.36
C ILE A 264 -18.33 -20.00 -1.24
N LEU A 265 -19.53 -19.87 -0.70
CA LEU A 265 -20.69 -19.28 -1.39
C LEU A 265 -21.10 -17.93 -0.78
N GLU A 266 -20.94 -17.75 0.54
CA GLU A 266 -21.36 -16.54 1.25
C GLU A 266 -20.44 -16.24 2.44
N VAL A 267 -20.35 -14.96 2.77
CA VAL A 267 -19.81 -14.44 4.04
C VAL A 267 -20.85 -13.52 4.65
N ASP A 268 -21.31 -13.82 5.89
CA ASP A 268 -22.36 -13.07 6.61
C ASP A 268 -23.63 -12.85 5.75
N ASN A 269 -24.09 -13.87 5.02
CA ASN A 269 -25.21 -13.87 4.07
C ASN A 269 -24.99 -12.96 2.84
N VAL A 270 -23.77 -12.49 2.58
CA VAL A 270 -23.42 -11.79 1.35
C VAL A 270 -22.81 -12.80 0.38
N GLU A 271 -23.44 -12.93 -0.79
CA GLU A 271 -22.99 -13.85 -1.84
C GLU A 271 -21.56 -13.53 -2.31
N THR A 272 -20.71 -14.55 -2.40
CA THR A 272 -19.33 -14.45 -2.91
C THR A 272 -19.22 -15.28 -4.18
N ARG A 273 -19.45 -14.65 -5.33
CA ARG A 273 -19.38 -15.32 -6.64
C ARG A 273 -17.95 -15.49 -7.14
N ARG A 274 -17.06 -14.57 -6.74
CA ARG A 274 -15.65 -14.50 -7.17
C ARG A 274 -14.73 -14.35 -5.96
N ILE A 275 -13.47 -14.66 -6.17
CA ILE A 275 -12.44 -14.46 -5.14
C ILE A 275 -12.36 -13.00 -4.68
N GLU A 276 -12.59 -12.04 -5.59
CA GLU A 276 -12.61 -10.61 -5.29
C GLU A 276 -13.74 -10.26 -4.31
N ASP A 277 -14.90 -10.92 -4.42
CA ASP A 277 -16.03 -10.72 -3.50
C ASP A 277 -15.67 -11.19 -2.10
N LEU A 278 -15.08 -12.38 -1.97
CA LEU A 278 -14.59 -12.91 -0.70
C LEU A 278 -13.57 -11.96 -0.06
N VAL A 279 -12.57 -11.55 -0.84
CA VAL A 279 -11.54 -10.60 -0.38
C VAL A 279 -12.16 -9.28 0.07
N ARG A 280 -13.14 -8.76 -0.67
CA ARG A 280 -13.85 -7.52 -0.33
C ARG A 280 -14.61 -7.65 1.00
N GLU A 281 -15.34 -8.75 1.20
CA GLU A 281 -16.10 -8.97 2.44
C GLU A 281 -15.20 -9.14 3.65
N ILE A 282 -14.10 -9.89 3.55
CA ILE A 282 -13.13 -10.03 4.64
C ILE A 282 -12.44 -8.69 4.95
N ARG A 283 -12.13 -7.87 3.93
CA ARG A 283 -11.51 -6.56 4.11
C ARG A 283 -12.36 -5.52 4.84
N LYS A 284 -13.68 -5.71 4.89
CA LYS A 284 -14.59 -4.87 5.70
C LYS A 284 -14.49 -5.14 7.20
N ARG A 285 -13.78 -6.17 7.60
CA ARG A 285 -13.67 -6.64 8.98
C ARG A 285 -12.31 -6.29 9.58
N LYS A 286 -12.26 -6.32 10.92
CA LYS A 286 -11.03 -6.14 11.72
C LYS A 286 -10.54 -7.48 12.26
N GLU A 287 -9.27 -7.51 12.70
CA GLU A 287 -8.75 -8.63 13.48
C GLU A 287 -9.62 -8.85 14.72
N GLY A 288 -10.00 -10.10 14.96
CA GLY A 288 -10.86 -10.50 16.08
C GLY A 288 -12.35 -10.55 15.75
N ASP A 289 -12.80 -9.94 14.63
CA ASP A 289 -14.19 -10.02 14.20
C ASP A 289 -14.58 -11.47 13.89
N GLN A 290 -15.81 -11.82 14.19
CA GLN A 290 -16.42 -13.09 13.79
C GLN A 290 -17.21 -12.91 12.50
N VAL A 291 -17.02 -13.84 11.57
CA VAL A 291 -17.78 -13.94 10.33
C VAL A 291 -18.35 -15.35 10.17
N ARG A 292 -19.52 -15.46 9.59
CA ARG A 292 -20.11 -16.74 9.21
C ARG A 292 -19.85 -17.00 7.74
N VAL A 293 -19.10 -18.08 7.44
CA VAL A 293 -18.80 -18.52 6.08
C VAL A 293 -19.71 -19.68 5.73
N SER A 294 -20.49 -19.54 4.66
CA SER A 294 -21.26 -20.64 4.06
C SER A 294 -20.44 -21.28 2.95
N ALA A 295 -20.20 -22.58 3.06
CA ALA A 295 -19.46 -23.31 2.03
C ALA A 295 -20.10 -24.66 1.71
N LEU A 296 -19.86 -25.11 0.49
CA LEU A 296 -20.31 -26.41 -0.01
C LEU A 296 -19.14 -27.40 0.06
N ARG A 297 -19.35 -28.54 0.70
CA ARG A 297 -18.40 -29.66 0.79
C ARG A 297 -19.09 -30.95 0.35
N LYS A 298 -18.59 -31.55 -0.72
CA LYS A 298 -19.16 -32.82 -1.28
C LYS A 298 -20.70 -32.77 -1.49
N GLY A 299 -21.19 -31.63 -2.01
CA GLY A 299 -22.62 -31.41 -2.31
C GLY A 299 -23.50 -31.07 -1.10
N ARG A 300 -22.93 -30.91 0.10
CA ARG A 300 -23.64 -30.46 1.31
C ARG A 300 -23.17 -29.11 1.75
N GLN A 301 -24.11 -28.25 2.17
CA GLN A 301 -23.83 -26.94 2.69
C GLN A 301 -23.45 -27.02 4.18
N TYR A 302 -22.38 -26.33 4.55
CA TYR A 302 -21.89 -26.17 5.91
C TYR A 302 -21.75 -24.68 6.24
N PHE A 303 -21.85 -24.37 7.52
CA PHE A 303 -21.64 -23.02 8.05
C PHE A 303 -20.48 -23.06 9.04
N PHE A 304 -19.55 -22.15 8.88
CA PHE A 304 -18.36 -22.03 9.71
C PHE A 304 -18.35 -20.66 10.38
N ASP A 305 -18.35 -20.61 11.70
CA ASP A 305 -18.16 -19.38 12.44
C ASP A 305 -16.66 -19.16 12.61
N VAL A 306 -16.11 -18.18 11.90
CA VAL A 306 -14.68 -17.95 11.81
C VAL A 306 -14.31 -16.68 12.54
N ARG A 307 -13.41 -16.76 13.52
CA ARG A 307 -12.81 -15.59 14.15
C ARG A 307 -11.57 -15.18 13.38
N LEU A 308 -11.65 -14.04 12.68
CA LEU A 308 -10.58 -13.54 11.84
C LEU A 308 -9.35 -13.16 12.67
N SER A 309 -8.15 -13.40 12.16
CA SER A 309 -6.89 -12.92 12.74
C SER A 309 -6.30 -11.79 11.90
N GLY A 310 -5.27 -11.13 12.41
CA GLY A 310 -4.41 -10.31 11.58
C GLY A 310 -3.65 -11.17 10.57
N MET A 311 -3.39 -10.64 9.40
CA MET A 311 -2.55 -11.29 8.40
C MET A 311 -1.13 -11.46 8.98
N PRO A 312 -0.54 -12.68 8.94
CA PRO A 312 0.80 -12.92 9.47
C PRO A 312 1.89 -12.15 8.73
#